data_2e73640851b5ae943292c84c8842f27a
#
_entry.id   2e73640851b5ae943292c84c8842f27a
#
_cell.length_a   1.000
_cell.length_b   1.000
_cell.length_c   1.000
_cell.angle_alpha   90.00
_cell.angle_beta   90.00
_cell.angle_gamma   90.00
#
_symmetry.space_group_name_H-M   'P 1'
#
loop_
_entity.id
_entity.type
_entity.pdbx_description
1 polymer ?
#
loop_
_entity_poly.entity_id
_entity_poly.type
_entity_poly.pdbx_seq_one_letter_code
_entity_poly.pdbx_strand_id
1 'polypeptide(L)'
;KYETLTEACKDTSSRYYVVKKKVDRSTVEKINNFVLKNNLNRYSVYTVENSERSYPNGTLAASVLGFVNENEEGYGIEAYYNSYLKGTDGRVITTTDAHGNAMPYDYSARYSAKDGNSLVLTIDETLQYYLEKNLEITVSQHKLANRSTGIIMNAKTGAIVAMATSPGFDPNDPSYAVSYTH
;
A
#
# COMPACT_ATOMS: atom_id res chain seq x y z
N LYS A 1 -10.13 -13.61 18.77
CA LYS A 1 -10.82 -12.97 17.63
C LYS A 1 -12.33 -12.82 17.82
N TYR A 2 -13.04 -13.86 18.30
CA TYR A 2 -14.49 -13.76 18.54
C TYR A 2 -14.80 -12.84 19.71
N GLU A 3 -14.08 -12.97 20.81
CA GLU A 3 -14.19 -12.12 22.00
C GLU A 3 -13.91 -10.63 21.68
N THR A 4 -12.88 -10.37 20.88
CA THR A 4 -12.51 -9.02 20.45
C THR A 4 -13.61 -8.34 19.63
N LEU A 5 -14.28 -9.11 18.74
CA LEU A 5 -15.43 -8.62 17.97
C LEU A 5 -16.63 -8.34 18.89
N THR A 6 -16.89 -9.21 19.85
CA THR A 6 -17.99 -9.05 20.80
C THR A 6 -17.78 -7.83 21.70
N GLU A 7 -16.55 -7.54 22.09
CA GLU A 7 -16.20 -6.31 22.83
C GLU A 7 -16.34 -5.06 21.96
N ALA A 8 -15.85 -5.10 20.73
CA ALA A 8 -16.00 -4.00 19.79
C ALA A 8 -17.47 -3.66 19.49
N CYS A 9 -18.34 -4.67 19.43
CA CYS A 9 -19.79 -4.46 19.26
C CYS A 9 -20.47 -3.82 20.47
N LYS A 10 -19.86 -3.82 21.65
CA LYS A 10 -20.39 -3.15 22.86
C LYS A 10 -20.06 -1.66 22.90
N ASP A 11 -19.05 -1.24 22.15
CA ASP A 11 -18.68 0.17 22.04
C ASP A 11 -19.64 0.92 21.10
N THR A 12 -20.59 1.61 21.67
CA THR A 12 -21.58 2.41 20.94
C THR A 12 -21.06 3.78 20.51
N SER A 13 -19.85 4.16 20.91
CA SER A 13 -19.21 5.43 20.52
C SER A 13 -18.62 5.37 19.12
N SER A 14 -18.21 4.17 18.68
CA SER A 14 -17.65 3.93 17.35
C SER A 14 -18.76 3.61 16.34
N ARG A 15 -18.70 4.27 15.18
CA ARG A 15 -19.67 4.03 14.09
C ARG A 15 -19.38 2.78 13.27
N TYR A 16 -18.15 2.29 13.28
CA TYR A 16 -17.73 1.11 12.55
C TYR A 16 -16.51 0.45 13.19
N TYR A 17 -16.32 -0.81 12.93
CA TYR A 17 -15.16 -1.58 13.35
C TYR A 17 -14.54 -2.31 12.18
N VAL A 18 -13.24 -2.14 11.95
CA VAL A 18 -12.52 -2.82 10.87
C VAL A 18 -12.17 -4.24 11.31
N VAL A 19 -12.90 -5.22 10.79
CA VAL A 19 -12.72 -6.64 11.12
C VAL A 19 -11.45 -7.21 10.50
N LYS A 20 -11.19 -6.88 9.24
CA LYS A 20 -10.01 -7.34 8.49
C LYS A 20 -9.71 -6.40 7.34
N LYS A 21 -8.44 -6.07 7.17
CA LYS A 21 -7.89 -5.39 5.99
C LYS A 21 -7.34 -6.41 4.99
N LYS A 22 -7.11 -5.98 3.75
CA LYS A 22 -6.48 -6.76 2.67
C LYS A 22 -7.21 -8.10 2.41
N VAL A 23 -8.52 -8.00 2.18
CA VAL A 23 -9.37 -9.16 1.92
C VAL A 23 -9.45 -9.38 0.42
N ASP A 24 -9.15 -10.59 -0.04
CA ASP A 24 -9.21 -10.97 -1.44
C ASP A 24 -10.65 -10.97 -1.98
N ARG A 25 -10.79 -10.77 -3.29
CA ARG A 25 -12.07 -10.66 -3.98
C ARG A 25 -12.99 -11.88 -3.76
N SER A 26 -12.41 -13.07 -3.73
CA SER A 26 -13.18 -14.31 -3.51
C SER A 26 -13.81 -14.36 -2.13
N THR A 27 -13.11 -13.85 -1.13
CA THR A 27 -13.63 -13.73 0.24
C THR A 27 -14.69 -12.64 0.34
N VAL A 28 -14.53 -11.51 -0.36
CA VAL A 28 -15.54 -10.45 -0.45
C VAL A 28 -16.84 -10.99 -1.04
N GLU A 29 -16.77 -11.78 -2.12
CA GLU A 29 -17.96 -12.41 -2.72
C GLU A 29 -18.66 -13.36 -1.74
N LYS A 30 -17.90 -14.13 -0.96
CA LYS A 30 -18.46 -15.01 0.09
C LYS A 30 -19.17 -14.21 1.20
N ILE A 31 -18.59 -13.09 1.61
CA ILE A 31 -19.19 -12.20 2.62
C ILE A 31 -20.50 -11.61 2.08
N ASN A 32 -20.50 -11.08 0.88
CA ASN A 32 -21.69 -10.50 0.26
C ASN A 32 -22.81 -11.54 0.10
N ASN A 33 -22.48 -12.75 -0.36
CA ASN A 33 -23.41 -13.85 -0.47
C ASN A 33 -23.97 -14.27 0.91
N PHE A 34 -23.13 -14.27 1.95
CA PHE A 34 -23.56 -14.57 3.31
C PHE A 34 -24.55 -13.52 3.83
N VAL A 35 -24.26 -12.24 3.62
CA VAL A 35 -25.15 -11.12 4.01
C VAL A 35 -26.50 -11.25 3.33
N LEU A 36 -26.51 -11.51 2.02
CA LEU A 36 -27.73 -11.71 1.25
C LEU A 36 -28.54 -12.94 1.71
N LYS A 37 -27.87 -14.08 1.84
CA LYS A 37 -28.51 -15.35 2.23
C LYS A 37 -29.18 -15.29 3.61
N ASN A 38 -28.60 -14.54 4.55
CA ASN A 38 -29.10 -14.41 5.91
C ASN A 38 -29.98 -13.16 6.11
N ASN A 39 -30.30 -12.46 5.04
CA ASN A 39 -31.14 -11.25 5.07
C ASN A 39 -30.64 -10.19 6.07
N LEU A 40 -29.30 -10.08 6.20
CA LEU A 40 -28.67 -9.10 7.09
C LEU A 40 -28.75 -7.70 6.49
N ASN A 41 -28.85 -6.70 7.34
CA ASN A 41 -28.76 -5.33 6.89
C ASN A 41 -27.39 -5.10 6.25
N ARG A 42 -27.36 -4.60 5.01
CA ARG A 42 -26.14 -4.35 4.24
C ARG A 42 -25.17 -3.35 4.91
N TYR A 43 -25.63 -2.59 5.88
CA TYR A 43 -24.81 -1.67 6.66
C TYR A 43 -24.23 -2.33 7.92
N SER A 44 -24.71 -3.51 8.32
CA SER A 44 -24.17 -4.23 9.48
C SER A 44 -22.81 -4.88 9.18
N VAL A 45 -22.65 -5.40 7.96
CA VAL A 45 -21.37 -5.95 7.47
C VAL A 45 -21.21 -5.53 6.02
N TYR A 46 -20.17 -4.77 5.73
CA TYR A 46 -19.91 -4.31 4.37
C TYR A 46 -18.42 -4.31 4.08
N THR A 47 -18.08 -4.31 2.81
CA THR A 47 -16.70 -4.23 2.31
C THR A 47 -16.49 -2.90 1.62
N VAL A 48 -15.32 -2.33 1.81
CA VAL A 48 -14.89 -1.09 1.17
C VAL A 48 -13.71 -1.42 0.27
N GLU A 49 -13.79 -1.03 -0.99
CA GLU A 49 -12.64 -1.09 -1.90
C GLU A 49 -11.61 -0.06 -1.48
N ASN A 50 -10.37 -0.49 -1.41
CA ASN A 50 -9.24 0.38 -1.14
C ASN A 50 -8.11 0.04 -2.11
N SER A 51 -7.38 1.04 -2.56
CA SER A 51 -6.18 0.85 -3.37
C SER A 51 -5.00 0.47 -2.48
N GLU A 52 -4.21 -0.48 -2.93
CA GLU A 52 -3.00 -0.92 -2.25
C GLU A 52 -1.80 -0.80 -3.19
N ARG A 53 -0.68 -0.30 -2.66
CA ARG A 53 0.60 -0.33 -3.35
C ARG A 53 1.10 -1.77 -3.40
N SER A 54 1.56 -2.20 -4.56
CA SER A 54 2.14 -3.53 -4.77
C SER A 54 3.54 -3.37 -5.35
N TYR A 55 4.49 -4.08 -4.77
CA TYR A 55 5.89 -4.11 -5.20
C TYR A 55 6.21 -5.51 -5.72
N PRO A 56 5.97 -5.77 -7.03
CA PRO A 56 6.03 -7.12 -7.59
C PRO A 56 7.43 -7.73 -7.53
N ASN A 57 8.48 -6.91 -7.54
CA ASN A 57 9.88 -7.34 -7.43
C ASN A 57 10.35 -7.52 -5.97
N GLY A 58 9.43 -7.48 -5.00
CA GLY A 58 9.73 -7.69 -3.57
C GLY A 58 10.78 -6.72 -3.05
N THR A 59 11.89 -7.25 -2.56
CA THR A 59 12.96 -6.45 -1.92
C THR A 59 13.83 -5.68 -2.90
N LEU A 60 13.72 -5.93 -4.21
CA LEU A 60 14.59 -5.30 -5.21
C LEU A 60 14.40 -3.78 -5.24
N ALA A 61 15.48 -3.04 -5.15
CA ALA A 61 15.53 -1.58 -5.10
C ALA A 61 14.72 -0.96 -3.96
N ALA A 62 14.33 -1.73 -2.94
CA ALA A 62 13.49 -1.27 -1.85
C ALA A 62 14.03 -0.02 -1.14
N SER A 63 15.34 0.07 -0.95
CA SER A 63 16.01 1.23 -0.32
C SER A 63 15.91 2.52 -1.16
N VAL A 64 15.72 2.38 -2.48
CA VAL A 64 15.58 3.51 -3.41
C VAL A 64 14.10 3.86 -3.59
N LEU A 65 13.29 2.85 -3.89
CA LEU A 65 11.85 3.02 -4.10
C LEU A 65 11.18 3.52 -2.82
N GLY A 66 11.54 2.93 -1.69
CA GLY A 66 10.86 3.19 -0.44
C GLY A 66 9.47 2.58 -0.41
N PHE A 67 8.59 3.17 0.36
CA PHE A 67 7.18 2.82 0.43
C PHE A 67 6.34 4.02 0.90
N VAL A 68 5.03 3.93 0.69
CA VAL A 68 4.03 4.85 1.24
C VAL A 68 2.94 4.03 1.91
N ASN A 69 2.61 4.36 3.16
CA ASN A 69 1.54 3.72 3.90
C ASN A 69 0.15 4.34 3.58
N GLU A 70 -0.89 3.78 4.19
CA GLU A 70 -2.27 4.25 4.02
C GLU A 70 -2.48 5.72 4.47
N ASN A 71 -1.61 6.24 5.36
CA ASN A 71 -1.66 7.63 5.83
C ASN A 71 -0.85 8.60 4.96
N GLU A 72 -0.35 8.14 3.82
CA GLU A 72 0.54 8.89 2.92
C GLU A 72 1.92 9.21 3.53
N GLU A 73 2.29 8.52 4.60
CA GLU A 73 3.61 8.60 5.22
C GLU A 73 4.51 7.52 4.63
N GLY A 74 5.79 7.83 4.51
CA GLY A 74 6.76 6.89 3.97
C GLY A 74 8.09 7.56 3.66
N TYR A 75 8.92 6.88 2.90
CA TYR A 75 10.20 7.41 2.45
C TYR A 75 10.56 6.91 1.05
N GLY A 76 11.68 7.40 0.53
CA GLY A 76 12.16 7.04 -0.80
C GLY A 76 11.45 7.80 -1.92
N ILE A 77 11.62 7.30 -3.14
CA ILE A 77 11.06 7.89 -4.35
C ILE A 77 9.52 7.86 -4.31
N GLU A 78 8.93 6.79 -3.80
CA GLU A 78 7.49 6.64 -3.65
C GLU A 78 6.89 7.77 -2.81
N ALA A 79 7.50 8.09 -1.68
CA ALA A 79 7.01 9.16 -0.81
C ALA A 79 7.26 10.54 -1.42
N TYR A 80 8.44 10.77 -2.00
CA TYR A 80 8.80 12.06 -2.57
C TYR A 80 7.90 12.44 -3.76
N TYR A 81 7.57 11.47 -4.62
CA TYR A 81 6.73 11.69 -5.79
C TYR A 81 5.28 11.24 -5.58
N ASN A 82 4.84 11.01 -4.34
CA ASN A 82 3.50 10.50 -4.05
C ASN A 82 2.39 11.37 -4.68
N SER A 83 2.54 12.70 -4.64
CA SER A 83 1.58 13.62 -5.24
C SER A 83 1.44 13.50 -6.76
N TYR A 84 2.49 13.01 -7.45
CA TYR A 84 2.49 12.73 -8.88
C TYR A 84 1.99 11.33 -9.22
N LEU A 85 2.36 10.36 -8.39
CA LEU A 85 2.04 8.94 -8.58
C LEU A 85 0.61 8.62 -8.15
N LYS A 86 0.12 9.34 -7.15
CA LYS A 86 -1.23 9.23 -6.64
C LYS A 86 -2.20 9.86 -7.64
N GLY A 87 -3.15 9.11 -8.15
CA GLY A 87 -4.24 9.64 -8.94
C GLY A 87 -5.22 10.47 -8.13
N THR A 88 -6.38 10.68 -8.65
CA THR A 88 -7.51 11.29 -7.95
C THR A 88 -8.65 10.30 -7.90
N ASP A 89 -9.11 9.99 -6.70
CA ASP A 89 -10.22 9.07 -6.51
C ASP A 89 -11.51 9.61 -7.13
N GLY A 90 -12.23 8.71 -7.79
CA GLY A 90 -13.58 9.00 -8.25
C GLY A 90 -14.53 9.12 -7.05
N ARG A 91 -15.54 9.95 -7.19
CA ARG A 91 -16.60 10.09 -6.19
C ARG A 91 -17.96 10.13 -6.81
N VAL A 92 -18.92 9.53 -6.13
CA VAL A 92 -20.34 9.62 -6.47
C VAL A 92 -21.02 10.37 -5.33
N ILE A 93 -21.66 11.48 -5.66
CA ILE A 93 -22.48 12.24 -4.72
C ILE A 93 -23.92 11.88 -5.04
N THR A 94 -24.62 11.25 -4.11
CA THR A 94 -26.04 10.92 -4.22
C THR A 94 -26.79 11.51 -3.03
N THR A 95 -27.97 12.03 -3.26
CA THR A 95 -28.89 12.41 -2.19
C THR A 95 -29.70 11.19 -1.78
N THR A 96 -29.75 10.93 -0.49
CA THR A 96 -30.52 9.82 0.08
C THR A 96 -31.54 10.37 1.08
N ASP A 97 -32.68 9.67 1.20
CA ASP A 97 -33.64 9.96 2.26
C ASP A 97 -33.09 9.59 3.65
N ALA A 98 -33.85 9.88 4.69
CA ALA A 98 -33.45 9.55 6.08
C ALA A 98 -33.30 8.04 6.33
N HIS A 99 -33.77 7.18 5.42
CA HIS A 99 -33.66 5.73 5.49
C HIS A 99 -32.53 5.17 4.59
N GLY A 100 -31.81 6.07 3.87
CA GLY A 100 -30.69 5.68 3.00
C GLY A 100 -31.11 5.22 1.60
N ASN A 101 -32.37 5.42 1.18
CA ASN A 101 -32.80 5.10 -0.18
C ASN A 101 -32.51 6.27 -1.12
N ALA A 102 -32.14 5.97 -2.37
CA ALA A 102 -31.95 6.99 -3.39
C ALA A 102 -33.29 7.69 -3.70
N MET A 103 -33.27 9.02 -3.76
CA MET A 103 -34.49 9.79 -4.06
C MET A 103 -34.82 9.72 -5.56
N PRO A 104 -36.09 9.59 -5.95
CA PRO A 104 -36.51 9.41 -7.35
C PRO A 104 -36.19 10.61 -8.28
N TYR A 105 -35.90 11.77 -7.72
CA TYR A 105 -35.58 13.00 -8.46
C TYR A 105 -34.16 13.48 -8.14
N ASP A 106 -33.23 12.56 -8.15
CA ASP A 106 -31.92 12.74 -7.55
C ASP A 106 -30.93 13.46 -8.47
N TYR A 107 -30.25 14.44 -7.91
CA TYR A 107 -29.08 15.02 -8.48
C TYR A 107 -27.86 14.15 -8.12
N SER A 108 -27.57 13.16 -8.93
CA SER A 108 -26.35 12.37 -8.76
C SER A 108 -25.22 12.95 -9.61
N ALA A 109 -24.18 13.45 -8.96
CA ALA A 109 -22.96 13.86 -9.63
C ALA A 109 -21.91 12.75 -9.53
N ARG A 110 -21.46 12.25 -10.67
CA ARG A 110 -20.40 11.25 -10.75
C ARG A 110 -19.11 11.91 -11.24
N TYR A 111 -18.07 11.85 -10.44
CA TYR A 111 -16.73 12.25 -10.81
C TYR A 111 -15.90 11.00 -11.06
N SER A 112 -15.38 10.88 -12.28
CA SER A 112 -14.53 9.73 -12.62
C SER A 112 -13.17 9.84 -11.92
N ALA A 113 -12.62 8.70 -11.53
CA ALA A 113 -11.24 8.60 -11.08
C ALA A 113 -10.29 9.05 -12.20
N LYS A 114 -9.16 9.62 -11.81
CA LYS A 114 -8.03 9.91 -12.72
C LYS A 114 -6.82 9.11 -12.23
N ASP A 115 -6.22 8.37 -13.15
CA ASP A 115 -4.99 7.65 -12.89
C ASP A 115 -3.85 8.63 -12.57
N GLY A 116 -2.92 8.18 -11.73
CA GLY A 116 -1.68 8.89 -11.45
C GLY A 116 -0.71 8.80 -12.61
N ASN A 117 0.39 9.53 -12.50
CA ASN A 117 1.47 9.48 -13.49
C ASN A 117 2.40 8.30 -13.22
N SER A 118 3.20 7.94 -14.22
CA SER A 118 4.28 6.98 -14.08
C SER A 118 5.63 7.69 -13.95
N LEU A 119 6.53 7.11 -13.19
CA LEU A 119 7.90 7.57 -13.03
C LEU A 119 8.85 6.52 -13.61
N VAL A 120 9.72 6.95 -14.53
CA VAL A 120 10.77 6.10 -15.12
C VAL A 120 12.10 6.46 -14.45
N LEU A 121 12.75 5.46 -13.87
CA LEU A 121 14.02 5.61 -13.20
C LEU A 121 15.18 5.22 -14.12
N THR A 122 16.39 5.71 -13.81
CA THR A 122 17.62 5.31 -14.48
C THR A 122 18.21 4.01 -13.93
N ILE A 123 17.56 3.41 -12.94
CA ILE A 123 17.98 2.15 -12.32
C ILE A 123 17.85 1.01 -13.34
N ASP A 124 18.93 0.28 -13.52
CA ASP A 124 18.97 -0.96 -14.30
C ASP A 124 18.70 -2.14 -13.36
N GLU A 125 17.68 -2.92 -13.67
CA GLU A 125 17.24 -4.03 -12.83
C GLU A 125 18.33 -5.07 -12.62
N THR A 126 19.10 -5.38 -13.67
CA THR A 126 20.15 -6.38 -13.61
C THR A 126 21.32 -5.91 -12.74
N LEU A 127 21.76 -4.67 -12.92
CA LEU A 127 22.84 -4.09 -12.12
C LEU A 127 22.41 -3.92 -10.66
N GLN A 128 21.17 -3.53 -10.42
CA GLN A 128 20.59 -3.42 -9.08
C GLN A 128 20.62 -4.77 -8.35
N TYR A 129 20.14 -5.83 -9.00
CA TYR A 129 20.15 -7.19 -8.45
C TYR A 129 21.55 -7.65 -8.08
N TYR A 130 22.53 -7.48 -9.00
CA TYR A 130 23.91 -7.87 -8.72
C TYR A 130 24.54 -7.05 -7.60
N LEU A 131 24.22 -5.75 -7.52
CA LEU A 131 24.72 -4.90 -6.44
C LEU A 131 24.19 -5.38 -5.09
N GLU A 132 22.89 -5.61 -4.96
CA GLU A 132 22.26 -6.09 -3.72
C GLU A 132 22.82 -7.43 -3.29
N LYS A 133 22.87 -8.37 -4.20
CA LYS A 133 23.44 -9.71 -3.94
C LYS A 133 24.87 -9.67 -3.45
N ASN A 134 25.73 -8.87 -4.10
CA ASN A 134 27.12 -8.77 -3.69
C ASN A 134 27.30 -8.02 -2.37
N LEU A 135 26.47 -7.02 -2.08
CA LEU A 135 26.45 -6.36 -0.77
C LEU A 135 26.07 -7.34 0.33
N GLU A 136 25.02 -8.14 0.13
CA GLU A 136 24.59 -9.15 1.12
C GLU A 136 25.69 -10.18 1.40
N ILE A 137 26.32 -10.69 0.35
CA ILE A 137 27.48 -11.63 0.47
C ILE A 137 28.61 -10.96 1.25
N THR A 138 28.95 -9.72 0.93
CA THR A 138 30.04 -8.98 1.58
C THR A 138 29.75 -8.74 3.06
N VAL A 139 28.54 -8.30 3.39
CA VAL A 139 28.10 -8.09 4.78
C VAL A 139 28.20 -9.40 5.59
N SER A 140 27.74 -10.51 4.99
CA SER A 140 27.80 -11.83 5.63
C SER A 140 29.22 -12.33 5.82
N GLN A 141 30.06 -12.26 4.79
CA GLN A 141 31.45 -12.73 4.83
C GLN A 141 32.31 -11.96 5.83
N HIS A 142 32.14 -10.65 5.90
CA HIS A 142 32.92 -9.78 6.78
C HIS A 142 32.24 -9.54 8.14
N LYS A 143 31.09 -10.14 8.39
CA LYS A 143 30.31 -10.01 9.65
C LYS A 143 30.13 -8.54 10.06
N LEU A 144 29.77 -7.71 9.09
CA LEU A 144 29.60 -6.28 9.32
C LEU A 144 28.42 -6.04 10.27
N ALA A 145 28.68 -5.32 11.35
CA ALA A 145 27.65 -5.00 12.34
C ALA A 145 26.71 -3.86 11.92
N ASN A 146 27.16 -3.04 10.96
CA ASN A 146 26.46 -1.86 10.49
C ASN A 146 26.00 -2.01 9.04
N ARG A 147 25.20 -1.06 8.58
CA ARG A 147 24.74 -1.00 7.21
C ARG A 147 25.90 -0.81 6.23
N SER A 148 25.78 -1.45 5.08
CA SER A 148 26.64 -1.23 3.93
C SER A 148 25.84 -0.69 2.78
N THR A 149 26.37 0.29 2.07
CA THR A 149 25.71 0.93 0.93
C THR A 149 26.61 0.86 -0.30
N GLY A 150 26.04 0.58 -1.45
CA GLY A 150 26.72 0.60 -2.74
C GLY A 150 25.97 1.48 -3.74
N ILE A 151 26.70 2.18 -4.59
CA ILE A 151 26.17 3.01 -5.66
C ILE A 151 26.94 2.73 -6.94
N ILE A 152 26.23 2.50 -8.04
CA ILE A 152 26.81 2.40 -9.38
C ILE A 152 26.28 3.56 -10.20
N MET A 153 27.18 4.34 -10.77
CA MET A 153 26.84 5.53 -11.56
C MET A 153 27.51 5.43 -12.94
N ASN A 154 26.81 5.84 -13.96
CA ASN A 154 27.36 6.04 -15.28
C ASN A 154 28.22 7.31 -15.30
N ALA A 155 29.53 7.16 -15.40
CA ALA A 155 30.48 8.27 -15.31
C ALA A 155 30.35 9.31 -16.46
N LYS A 156 29.75 8.92 -17.59
CA LYS A 156 29.55 9.84 -18.72
C LYS A 156 28.29 10.71 -18.59
N THR A 157 27.25 10.15 -18.03
CA THR A 157 25.92 10.81 -17.96
C THR A 157 25.57 11.30 -16.56
N GLY A 158 26.26 10.81 -15.51
CA GLY A 158 25.92 11.06 -14.13
C GLY A 158 24.69 10.27 -13.63
N ALA A 159 24.08 9.43 -14.49
CA ALA A 159 22.90 8.65 -14.11
C ALA A 159 23.26 7.57 -13.08
N ILE A 160 22.51 7.49 -12.00
CA ILE A 160 22.62 6.38 -11.03
C ILE A 160 21.88 5.18 -11.64
N VAL A 161 22.60 4.10 -11.88
CA VAL A 161 22.09 2.88 -12.50
C VAL A 161 21.82 1.77 -11.50
N ALA A 162 22.43 1.82 -10.30
CA ALA A 162 22.06 0.98 -9.17
C ALA A 162 22.43 1.67 -7.85
N MET A 163 21.61 1.48 -6.83
CA MET A 163 21.87 1.96 -5.47
C MET A 163 21.18 1.04 -4.47
N ALA A 164 21.94 0.49 -3.53
CA ALA A 164 21.44 -0.47 -2.57
C ALA A 164 22.05 -0.26 -1.19
N THR A 165 21.30 -0.68 -0.17
CA THR A 165 21.75 -0.75 1.22
C THR A 165 21.44 -2.14 1.76
N SER A 166 22.40 -2.76 2.43
CA SER A 166 22.21 -4.03 3.13
C SER A 166 22.37 -3.82 4.65
N PRO A 167 21.50 -4.41 5.49
CA PRO A 167 20.33 -5.21 5.14
C PRO A 167 19.22 -4.41 4.47
N GLY A 168 18.53 -5.05 3.54
CA GLY A 168 17.34 -4.53 2.88
C GLY A 168 16.06 -4.79 3.68
N PHE A 169 14.90 -4.40 3.13
CA PHE A 169 13.57 -4.66 3.68
C PHE A 169 12.59 -4.99 2.55
N ASP A 170 11.42 -5.53 2.88
CA ASP A 170 10.35 -5.74 1.90
C ASP A 170 9.35 -4.56 1.97
N PRO A 171 9.20 -3.77 0.90
CA PRO A 171 8.25 -2.66 0.88
C PRO A 171 6.78 -3.12 0.93
N ASN A 172 6.48 -4.40 0.61
CA ASN A 172 5.15 -4.96 0.82
C ASN A 172 4.84 -5.21 2.31
N ASP A 173 5.87 -5.37 3.16
CA ASP A 173 5.76 -5.45 4.62
C ASP A 173 6.71 -4.45 5.30
N PRO A 174 6.34 -3.18 5.34
CA PRO A 174 7.20 -2.12 5.86
C PRO A 174 7.36 -2.14 7.39
N SER A 175 6.74 -3.08 8.10
CA SER A 175 6.84 -3.19 9.56
C SER A 175 8.31 -3.32 10.04
N TYR A 176 9.17 -3.94 9.24
CA TYR A 176 10.59 -4.04 9.49
C TYR A 176 11.39 -2.78 9.12
N ALA A 177 10.91 -1.97 8.18
CA ALA A 177 11.63 -0.78 7.72
C ALA A 177 11.74 0.29 8.83
N VAL A 178 10.71 0.43 9.64
CA VAL A 178 10.65 1.41 10.74
C VAL A 178 11.67 1.12 11.84
N SER A 179 12.02 -0.14 12.03
CA SER A 179 13.01 -0.59 13.05
C SER A 179 14.45 -0.18 12.73
N TYR A 180 14.76 0.15 11.47
CA TYR A 180 16.13 0.45 11.01
C TYR A 180 16.41 1.94 10.77
N THR A 181 15.43 2.81 10.98
CA THR A 181 15.58 4.27 10.73
C THR A 181 15.95 5.08 11.99
N HIS A 182 16.08 4.41 13.13
CA HIS A 182 16.49 5.03 14.41
C HIS A 182 17.86 4.58 14.85
#